data_5a5376b7f55ae44019b1781139453bc4
#
_entry.id   5a5376b7f55ae44019b1781139453bc4
#
_cell.length_a   1.000
_cell.length_b   1.000
_cell.length_c   1.000
_cell.angle_alpha   90.00
_cell.angle_beta   90.00
_cell.angle_gamma   90.00
#
_symmetry.space_group_name_H-M   'P 1'
#
loop_
_entity.id
_entity.type
_entity.pdbx_description
1 polymer ?
#
loop_
_entity_poly.entity_id
_entity_poly.type
_entity_poly.pdbx_seq_one_letter_code
_entity_poly.pdbx_strand_id
1 'polypeptide(L)'
;MIPTLSFGRTGHESTRTIFGAAAFWDTPQKDVDATMDIILQNGVNHVDTASSYGKSEQLLGNWIRRHGRPFFLATKTGERTKQAAYDQIRRSLDLLHVPQVDMIQLHALHEEPDWTTAFDPGGVIEAVVQARDEGLVRFIGVTGHGVPVTDFHLRSLAQFDFD
;
A
#
# COMPACT_ATOMS: atom_id res chain seq x y z
N MET A 1 14.97 -20.87 -1.94
CA MET A 1 14.57 -19.57 -2.52
C MET A 1 13.05 -19.52 -2.57
N ILE A 2 12.41 -18.43 -2.14
CA ILE A 2 10.95 -18.27 -2.18
C ILE A 2 10.53 -18.14 -3.66
N PRO A 3 9.54 -18.93 -4.14
CA PRO A 3 9.06 -18.79 -5.51
C PRO A 3 8.44 -17.41 -5.75
N THR A 4 8.55 -16.91 -6.96
CA THR A 4 7.91 -15.67 -7.41
C THR A 4 6.68 -15.94 -8.28
N LEU A 5 5.84 -14.93 -8.44
CA LEU A 5 4.69 -14.91 -9.33
C LEU A 5 4.47 -13.46 -9.78
N SER A 6 4.03 -13.29 -11.02
CA SER A 6 3.67 -11.96 -11.52
C SER A 6 2.57 -11.34 -10.67
N PHE A 7 2.81 -10.11 -10.20
CA PHE A 7 1.89 -9.39 -9.33
C PHE A 7 0.98 -8.48 -10.15
N GLY A 8 -0.22 -8.97 -10.44
CA GLY A 8 -1.18 -8.27 -11.27
C GLY A 8 -0.58 -7.85 -12.63
N ARG A 9 -0.86 -6.62 -13.04
CA ARG A 9 -0.32 -6.01 -14.28
C ARG A 9 0.90 -5.12 -14.04
N THR A 10 1.48 -5.17 -12.82
CA THR A 10 2.55 -4.27 -12.39
C THR A 10 3.91 -4.55 -13.07
N GLY A 11 4.07 -5.72 -13.68
CA GLY A 11 5.36 -6.18 -14.20
C GLY A 11 6.35 -6.59 -13.10
N HIS A 12 5.94 -6.59 -11.84
CA HIS A 12 6.75 -7.04 -10.72
C HIS A 12 6.60 -8.54 -10.49
N GLU A 13 7.71 -9.29 -10.48
CA GLU A 13 7.77 -10.69 -10.07
C GLU A 13 7.87 -10.76 -8.54
N SER A 14 6.72 -10.72 -7.86
CA SER A 14 6.65 -10.73 -6.40
C SER A 14 6.94 -12.11 -5.84
N THR A 15 7.69 -12.17 -4.74
CA THR A 15 7.75 -13.40 -3.94
C THR A 15 6.33 -13.78 -3.48
N ARG A 16 6.02 -15.08 -3.48
CA ARG A 16 4.72 -15.60 -3.03
C ARG A 16 4.46 -15.36 -1.54
N THR A 17 5.49 -15.02 -0.80
CA THR A 17 5.40 -14.48 0.56
C THR A 17 5.67 -12.99 0.50
N ILE A 18 4.66 -12.17 0.83
CA ILE A 18 4.76 -10.71 0.97
C ILE A 18 4.93 -10.41 2.45
N PHE A 19 5.83 -9.49 2.80
CA PHE A 19 5.96 -9.07 4.19
C PHE A 19 4.90 -8.02 4.55
N GLY A 20 3.98 -8.40 5.44
CA GLY A 20 2.96 -7.50 5.97
C GLY A 20 3.51 -6.67 7.15
N ALA A 21 3.87 -5.43 6.90
CA ALA A 21 4.49 -4.55 7.90
C ALA A 21 3.51 -4.03 8.98
N ALA A 22 2.26 -4.51 9.01
CA ALA A 22 1.41 -4.38 10.19
C ALA A 22 2.08 -4.93 11.46
N ALA A 23 2.99 -5.89 11.30
CA ALA A 23 3.85 -6.40 12.37
C ALA A 23 4.70 -5.29 13.05
N PHE A 24 4.92 -4.16 12.38
CA PHE A 24 5.70 -3.03 12.91
C PHE A 24 4.87 -1.98 13.65
N TRP A 25 3.64 -2.26 13.99
CA TRP A 25 2.67 -1.31 14.59
C TRP A 25 3.28 -0.41 15.67
N ASP A 26 3.98 -0.99 16.66
CA ASP A 26 4.69 -0.29 17.74
C ASP A 26 5.97 -1.05 18.14
N THR A 27 6.64 -1.62 17.15
CA THR A 27 7.86 -2.42 17.34
C THR A 27 9.06 -1.51 17.56
N PRO A 28 9.99 -1.85 18.47
CA PRO A 28 11.24 -1.11 18.59
C PRO A 28 12.04 -1.12 17.29
N GLN A 29 12.64 0.02 16.91
CA GLN A 29 13.38 0.15 15.63
C GLN A 29 14.44 -0.94 15.43
N LYS A 30 15.15 -1.34 16.48
CA LYS A 30 16.16 -2.42 16.40
C LYS A 30 15.58 -3.76 15.92
N ASP A 31 14.33 -4.05 16.31
CA ASP A 31 13.67 -5.30 15.97
C ASP A 31 13.08 -5.22 14.54
N VAL A 32 12.66 -4.01 14.11
CA VAL A 32 12.34 -3.72 12.71
C VAL A 32 13.56 -3.95 11.82
N ASP A 33 14.71 -3.39 12.21
CA ASP A 33 15.96 -3.54 11.46
C ASP A 33 16.36 -5.01 11.31
N ALA A 34 16.34 -5.76 12.40
CA ALA A 34 16.65 -7.19 12.37
C ALA A 34 15.64 -8.00 11.51
N THR A 35 14.35 -7.64 11.56
CA THR A 35 13.31 -8.28 10.74
C THR A 35 13.54 -8.00 9.26
N MET A 36 13.81 -6.74 8.89
CA MET A 36 14.11 -6.36 7.51
C MET A 36 15.32 -7.10 6.96
N ASP A 37 16.38 -7.25 7.74
CA ASP A 37 17.56 -8.02 7.35
C ASP A 37 17.19 -9.49 7.07
N ILE A 38 16.40 -10.12 7.94
CA ILE A 38 15.95 -11.51 7.77
C ILE A 38 15.11 -11.68 6.51
N ILE A 39 14.12 -10.84 6.28
CA ILE A 39 13.23 -10.99 5.12
C ILE A 39 13.98 -10.81 3.80
N LEU A 40 14.90 -9.84 3.73
CA LEU A 40 15.71 -9.59 2.55
C LEU A 40 16.74 -10.68 2.29
N GLN A 41 17.40 -11.19 3.33
CA GLN A 41 18.32 -12.35 3.23
C GLN A 41 17.60 -13.60 2.70
N ASN A 42 16.31 -13.75 2.98
CA ASN A 42 15.50 -14.84 2.46
C ASN A 42 14.87 -14.54 1.09
N GLY A 43 15.19 -13.39 0.50
CA GLY A 43 14.79 -13.01 -0.86
C GLY A 43 13.37 -12.46 -0.98
N VAL A 44 12.70 -12.10 0.13
CA VAL A 44 11.42 -11.38 0.07
C VAL A 44 11.63 -10.03 -0.59
N ASN A 45 10.90 -9.78 -1.66
CA ASN A 45 11.04 -8.58 -2.48
C ASN A 45 9.78 -7.70 -2.55
N HIS A 46 8.83 -7.90 -1.64
CA HIS A 46 7.58 -7.14 -1.58
C HIS A 46 7.21 -6.89 -0.11
N VAL A 47 7.05 -5.62 0.23
CA VAL A 47 6.66 -5.14 1.56
C VAL A 47 5.37 -4.34 1.44
N ASP A 48 4.38 -4.69 2.25
CA ASP A 48 3.06 -4.06 2.30
C ASP A 48 2.82 -3.42 3.66
N THR A 49 2.58 -2.12 3.69
CA THR A 49 2.24 -1.34 4.88
C THR A 49 0.91 -0.61 4.72
N ALA A 50 0.54 0.27 5.63
CA ALA A 50 -0.62 1.15 5.54
C ALA A 50 -0.47 2.35 6.49
N SER A 51 -1.10 3.46 6.14
CA SER A 51 -1.20 4.65 6.99
C SER A 51 -1.86 4.38 8.37
N SER A 52 -2.71 3.37 8.43
CA SER A 52 -3.41 2.95 9.65
C SER A 52 -2.64 1.94 10.51
N TYR A 53 -1.43 1.50 10.12
CA TYR A 53 -0.65 0.50 10.87
C TYR A 53 0.26 1.15 11.93
N GLY A 54 -0.29 1.99 12.77
CA GLY A 54 0.42 2.63 13.88
C GLY A 54 1.67 3.40 13.41
N LYS A 55 2.85 2.98 13.86
CA LYS A 55 4.14 3.60 13.48
C LYS A 55 4.83 2.91 12.28
N SER A 56 4.17 1.94 11.63
CA SER A 56 4.80 1.08 10.62
C SER A 56 5.47 1.87 9.49
N GLU A 57 4.80 2.86 8.89
CA GLU A 57 5.38 3.68 7.82
C GLU A 57 6.63 4.44 8.28
N GLN A 58 6.59 5.05 9.47
CA GLN A 58 7.74 5.76 10.04
C GLN A 58 8.92 4.82 10.33
N LEU A 59 8.66 3.67 10.92
CA LEU A 59 9.70 2.69 11.28
C LEU A 59 10.35 2.09 10.04
N LEU A 60 9.54 1.74 9.04
CA LEU A 60 10.01 1.27 7.75
C LEU A 60 10.79 2.37 7.01
N GLY A 61 10.30 3.60 7.03
CA GLY A 61 10.97 4.76 6.44
C GLY A 61 12.33 5.05 7.08
N ASN A 62 12.45 4.91 8.40
CA ASN A 62 13.75 5.02 9.08
C ASN A 62 14.74 3.96 8.59
N TRP A 63 14.28 2.75 8.30
CA TRP A 63 15.10 1.70 7.70
C TRP A 63 15.48 2.05 6.26
N ILE A 64 14.49 2.43 5.42
CA ILE A 64 14.69 2.80 4.00
C ILE A 64 15.72 3.94 3.85
N ARG A 65 15.64 4.97 4.69
CA ARG A 65 16.58 6.10 4.66
C ARG A 65 18.03 5.69 4.86
N ARG A 66 18.29 4.61 5.62
CA ARG A 66 19.64 4.11 5.91
C ARG A 66 20.16 3.11 4.88
N HIS A 67 19.27 2.32 4.28
CA HIS A 67 19.65 1.16 3.50
C HIS A 67 19.19 1.22 2.01
N GLY A 68 18.35 2.18 1.67
CA GLY A 68 17.68 2.20 0.38
C GLY A 68 16.44 1.29 0.35
N ARG A 69 15.83 1.13 -0.82
CA ARG A 69 14.59 0.38 -1.00
C ARG A 69 14.75 -0.70 -2.08
N PRO A 70 15.25 -1.91 -1.76
CA PRO A 70 15.48 -2.98 -2.73
C PRO A 70 14.24 -3.89 -2.93
N PHE A 71 13.02 -3.39 -2.67
CA PHE A 71 11.77 -4.16 -2.74
C PHE A 71 10.64 -3.33 -3.34
N PHE A 72 9.62 -4.01 -3.84
CA PHE A 72 8.33 -3.41 -4.18
C PHE A 72 7.64 -2.94 -2.90
N LEU A 73 7.24 -1.68 -2.84
CA LEU A 73 6.64 -1.06 -1.67
C LEU A 73 5.20 -0.68 -1.94
N ALA A 74 4.28 -1.29 -1.20
CA ALA A 74 2.88 -0.96 -1.19
C ALA A 74 2.48 -0.30 0.12
N THR A 75 1.63 0.75 0.05
CA THR A 75 0.94 1.30 1.21
C THR A 75 -0.54 1.50 0.90
N LYS A 76 -1.32 1.97 1.88
CA LYS A 76 -2.79 2.06 1.76
C LYS A 76 -3.29 3.36 2.35
N THR A 77 -4.35 3.92 1.72
CA THR A 77 -5.13 5.03 2.29
C THR A 77 -6.47 4.54 2.81
N GLY A 78 -6.84 4.96 4.02
CA GLY A 78 -8.17 4.74 4.60
C GLY A 78 -9.15 5.86 4.28
N GLU A 79 -8.68 6.96 3.70
CA GLU A 79 -9.53 8.10 3.37
C GLU A 79 -10.41 7.82 2.14
N ARG A 80 -11.59 8.45 2.10
CA ARG A 80 -12.57 8.23 1.03
C ARG A 80 -12.79 9.46 0.15
N THR A 81 -12.46 10.65 0.63
CA THR A 81 -12.57 11.88 -0.16
C THR A 81 -11.24 12.20 -0.84
N LYS A 82 -11.31 12.88 -1.99
CA LYS A 82 -10.15 13.24 -2.80
C LYS A 82 -9.06 13.96 -2.00
N GLN A 83 -9.44 15.08 -1.32
CA GLN A 83 -8.45 15.90 -0.64
C GLN A 83 -7.79 15.13 0.52
N ALA A 84 -8.59 14.47 1.38
CA ALA A 84 -8.05 13.74 2.52
C ALA A 84 -7.13 12.58 2.07
N ALA A 85 -7.53 11.85 1.03
CA ALA A 85 -6.72 10.76 0.49
C ALA A 85 -5.40 11.26 -0.12
N TYR A 86 -5.44 12.35 -0.88
CA TYR A 86 -4.24 12.93 -1.47
C TYR A 86 -3.26 13.41 -0.37
N ASP A 87 -3.76 14.09 0.66
CA ASP A 87 -2.95 14.56 1.78
C ASP A 87 -2.35 13.37 2.57
N GLN A 88 -3.13 12.29 2.74
CA GLN A 88 -2.64 11.07 3.38
C GLN A 88 -1.55 10.39 2.54
N ILE A 89 -1.69 10.31 1.22
CA ILE A 89 -0.67 9.76 0.32
C ILE A 89 0.63 10.55 0.46
N ARG A 90 0.58 11.88 0.42
CA ARG A 90 1.74 12.75 0.61
C ARG A 90 2.41 12.49 1.95
N ARG A 91 1.63 12.41 3.03
CA ARG A 91 2.14 12.10 4.36
C ARG A 91 2.79 10.72 4.44
N SER A 92 2.22 9.71 3.79
CA SER A 92 2.82 8.37 3.73
C SER A 92 4.19 8.39 3.06
N LEU A 93 4.35 9.12 1.95
CA LEU A 93 5.64 9.28 1.27
C LEU A 93 6.68 9.94 2.17
N ASP A 94 6.27 10.99 2.92
CA ASP A 94 7.15 11.68 3.87
C ASP A 94 7.61 10.73 5.00
N LEU A 95 6.68 9.96 5.59
CA LEU A 95 6.98 9.00 6.64
C LEU A 95 7.87 7.84 6.15
N LEU A 96 7.66 7.38 4.94
CA LEU A 96 8.44 6.33 4.30
C LEU A 96 9.80 6.81 3.76
N HIS A 97 10.03 8.12 3.75
CA HIS A 97 11.23 8.76 3.16
C HIS A 97 11.48 8.36 1.70
N VAL A 98 10.43 8.29 0.90
CA VAL A 98 10.52 7.96 -0.53
C VAL A 98 9.79 9.01 -1.38
N PRO A 99 10.27 9.31 -2.59
CA PRO A 99 9.56 10.21 -3.50
C PRO A 99 8.34 9.55 -4.15
N GLN A 100 8.30 8.21 -4.16
CA GLN A 100 7.28 7.40 -4.83
C GLN A 100 7.16 6.04 -4.15
N VAL A 101 5.95 5.52 -4.02
CA VAL A 101 5.68 4.10 -3.73
C VAL A 101 5.31 3.36 -5.02
N ASP A 102 5.48 2.04 -5.02
CA ASP A 102 5.08 1.25 -6.17
C ASP A 102 3.57 1.12 -6.24
N MET A 103 2.87 0.89 -5.12
CA MET A 103 1.42 0.75 -5.12
C MET A 103 0.78 1.52 -3.97
N ILE A 104 -0.32 2.20 -4.29
CA ILE A 104 -1.28 2.69 -3.32
C ILE A 104 -2.56 1.87 -3.40
N GLN A 105 -3.12 1.49 -2.26
CA GLN A 105 -4.35 0.70 -2.21
C GLN A 105 -5.44 1.44 -1.44
N LEU A 106 -6.69 1.35 -1.91
CA LEU A 106 -7.87 1.73 -1.14
C LEU A 106 -8.03 0.70 -0.02
N HIS A 107 -7.85 1.13 1.24
CA HIS A 107 -7.80 0.23 2.38
C HIS A 107 -9.19 -0.13 2.88
N ALA A 108 -9.44 -1.43 3.04
CA ALA A 108 -10.64 -1.96 3.68
C ALA A 108 -11.96 -1.43 3.07
N LEU A 109 -12.03 -1.40 1.73
CA LEU A 109 -13.22 -0.92 1.02
C LEU A 109 -14.27 -2.05 0.93
N HIS A 110 -15.07 -2.21 1.99
CA HIS A 110 -16.05 -3.30 2.14
C HIS A 110 -17.34 -2.87 2.85
N GLU A 111 -17.60 -1.56 2.93
CA GLU A 111 -18.84 -0.99 3.47
C GLU A 111 -19.49 -0.06 2.44
N GLU A 112 -20.82 -0.09 2.34
CA GLU A 112 -21.57 0.62 1.32
C GLU A 112 -21.35 2.14 1.34
N PRO A 113 -21.39 2.84 2.50
CA PRO A 113 -21.16 4.29 2.51
C PRO A 113 -19.75 4.67 2.05
N ASP A 114 -18.76 3.89 2.44
CA ASP A 114 -17.36 4.08 2.07
C ASP A 114 -17.15 3.85 0.57
N TRP A 115 -17.78 2.78 0.05
CA TRP A 115 -17.69 2.43 -1.36
C TRP A 115 -18.31 3.51 -2.24
N THR A 116 -19.52 3.97 -1.88
CA THR A 116 -20.20 5.04 -2.61
C THR A 116 -19.34 6.30 -2.62
N THR A 117 -18.87 6.76 -1.46
CA THR A 117 -18.02 7.95 -1.37
C THR A 117 -16.73 7.80 -2.18
N ALA A 118 -16.13 6.61 -2.20
CA ALA A 118 -14.87 6.35 -2.91
C ALA A 118 -15.00 6.56 -4.44
N PHE A 119 -16.15 6.18 -5.03
CA PHE A 119 -16.40 6.23 -6.47
C PHE A 119 -17.21 7.44 -6.94
N ASP A 120 -17.81 8.20 -6.01
CA ASP A 120 -18.52 9.43 -6.34
C ASP A 120 -17.54 10.55 -6.76
N PRO A 121 -18.03 11.58 -7.47
CA PRO A 121 -17.25 12.79 -7.77
C PRO A 121 -16.63 13.39 -6.49
N GLY A 122 -15.32 13.66 -6.53
CA GLY A 122 -14.56 14.09 -5.35
C GLY A 122 -14.15 12.96 -4.40
N GLY A 123 -14.32 11.71 -4.81
CA GLY A 123 -13.88 10.52 -4.06
C GLY A 123 -12.39 10.20 -4.20
N VAL A 124 -11.97 9.17 -3.45
CA VAL A 124 -10.56 8.76 -3.39
C VAL A 124 -10.00 8.28 -4.73
N ILE A 125 -10.84 7.77 -5.64
CA ILE A 125 -10.40 7.37 -7.00
C ILE A 125 -9.74 8.55 -7.72
N GLU A 126 -10.31 9.76 -7.63
CA GLU A 126 -9.68 10.93 -8.23
C GLU A 126 -8.32 11.26 -7.60
N ALA A 127 -8.16 11.04 -6.29
CA ALA A 127 -6.90 11.30 -5.59
C ALA A 127 -5.79 10.33 -6.02
N VAL A 128 -6.09 9.03 -6.10
CA VAL A 128 -5.08 8.02 -6.47
C VAL A 128 -4.70 8.13 -7.94
N VAL A 129 -5.64 8.50 -8.82
CA VAL A 129 -5.34 8.81 -10.23
C VAL A 129 -4.44 10.04 -10.32
N GLN A 130 -4.77 11.13 -9.63
CA GLN A 130 -3.92 12.32 -9.57
C GLN A 130 -2.51 11.98 -9.06
N ALA A 131 -2.41 11.22 -7.97
CA ALA A 131 -1.12 10.80 -7.41
C ALA A 131 -0.30 9.95 -8.39
N ARG A 132 -0.96 9.10 -9.21
CA ARG A 132 -0.30 8.34 -10.27
C ARG A 132 0.19 9.23 -11.38
N ASP A 133 -0.63 10.16 -11.85
CA ASP A 133 -0.29 11.09 -12.93
C ASP A 133 0.86 12.03 -12.54
N GLU A 134 0.98 12.37 -11.26
CA GLU A 134 2.08 13.15 -10.68
C GLU A 134 3.34 12.30 -10.40
N GLY A 135 3.27 10.98 -10.60
CA GLY A 135 4.40 10.08 -10.34
C GLY A 135 4.66 9.79 -8.86
N LEU A 136 3.72 10.07 -7.97
CA LEU A 136 3.84 9.76 -6.54
C LEU A 136 3.57 8.28 -6.24
N VAL A 137 2.77 7.62 -7.08
CA VAL A 137 2.50 6.18 -7.04
C VAL A 137 2.57 5.62 -8.44
N ARG A 138 2.89 4.33 -8.60
CA ARG A 138 2.95 3.68 -9.92
C ARG A 138 1.67 2.92 -10.24
N PHE A 139 1.14 2.20 -9.25
CA PHE A 139 0.03 1.29 -9.38
C PHE A 139 -1.05 1.57 -8.34
N ILE A 140 -2.29 1.19 -8.66
CA ILE A 140 -3.47 1.42 -7.82
C ILE A 140 -4.15 0.09 -7.54
N GLY A 141 -4.37 -0.23 -6.26
CA GLY A 141 -5.04 -1.43 -5.81
C GLY A 141 -6.21 -1.16 -4.88
N VAL A 142 -6.90 -2.22 -4.48
CA VAL A 142 -7.99 -2.17 -3.51
C VAL A 142 -7.90 -3.35 -2.56
N THR A 143 -8.23 -3.15 -1.29
CA THR A 143 -8.31 -4.20 -0.27
C THR A 143 -9.65 -4.19 0.44
N GLY A 144 -9.99 -5.31 1.06
CA GLY A 144 -11.20 -5.43 1.86
C GLY A 144 -11.10 -6.60 2.84
N HIS A 145 -12.06 -6.70 3.76
CA HIS A 145 -12.12 -7.71 4.79
C HIS A 145 -13.51 -8.31 4.92
N GLY A 146 -13.57 -9.52 5.49
CA GLY A 146 -14.82 -10.19 5.83
C GLY A 146 -15.59 -10.77 4.64
N VAL A 147 -16.79 -11.24 4.92
CA VAL A 147 -17.63 -11.95 3.94
C VAL A 147 -18.06 -11.06 2.76
N PRO A 148 -18.41 -9.76 2.94
CA PRO A 148 -18.90 -8.94 1.84
C PRO A 148 -17.80 -8.56 0.82
N VAL A 149 -16.53 -8.77 1.13
CA VAL A 149 -15.41 -8.29 0.30
C VAL A 149 -15.48 -8.72 -1.16
N THR A 150 -15.96 -9.93 -1.42
CA THR A 150 -16.05 -10.46 -2.79
C THR A 150 -16.98 -9.60 -3.66
N ASP A 151 -18.17 -9.25 -3.14
CA ASP A 151 -19.10 -8.38 -3.84
C ASP A 151 -18.53 -6.99 -4.09
N PHE A 152 -17.97 -6.36 -3.04
CA PHE A 152 -17.34 -5.05 -3.15
C PHE A 152 -16.18 -5.02 -4.14
N HIS A 153 -15.36 -6.08 -4.17
CA HIS A 153 -14.26 -6.16 -5.14
C HIS A 153 -14.78 -6.32 -6.57
N LEU A 154 -15.78 -7.16 -6.81
CA LEU A 154 -16.38 -7.30 -8.14
C LEU A 154 -16.98 -5.97 -8.62
N ARG A 155 -17.69 -5.25 -7.76
CA ARG A 155 -18.24 -3.92 -8.06
C ARG A 155 -17.13 -2.90 -8.32
N SER A 156 -16.08 -2.91 -7.50
CA SER A 156 -14.93 -2.00 -7.65
C SER A 156 -14.21 -2.21 -8.98
N LEU A 157 -13.94 -3.46 -9.33
CA LEU A 157 -13.32 -3.84 -10.61
C LEU A 157 -14.19 -3.50 -11.83
N ALA A 158 -15.52 -3.43 -11.67
CA ALA A 158 -16.42 -2.98 -12.72
C ALA A 158 -16.43 -1.45 -12.92
N GLN A 159 -16.02 -0.69 -11.89
CA GLN A 159 -16.01 0.78 -11.90
C GLN A 159 -14.64 1.38 -12.25
N PHE A 160 -13.55 0.70 -11.87
CA PHE A 160 -12.20 1.20 -12.05
C PHE A 160 -11.23 0.07 -12.40
N ASP A 161 -10.30 0.36 -13.31
CA ASP A 161 -9.29 -0.56 -13.80
C ASP A 161 -8.07 -0.59 -12.85
N PHE A 162 -8.19 -1.36 -11.76
CA PHE A 162 -7.11 -1.59 -10.81
C PHE A 162 -5.99 -2.46 -11.41
N ASP A 163 -4.74 -2.30 -10.91
CA ASP A 163 -3.57 -3.04 -11.34
C ASP A 163 -3.44 -4.38 -10.59
#